data_7f9477e75ab29bc36beb0db6624a9670
#
_entry.id   7f9477e75ab29bc36beb0db6624a9670
#
_cell.length_a   1.000
_cell.length_b   1.000
_cell.length_c   1.000
_cell.angle_alpha   90.00
_cell.angle_beta   90.00
_cell.angle_gamma   90.00
#
_symmetry.space_group_name_H-M   'P 1'
#
loop_
_entity.id
_entity.type
_entity.pdbx_description
1 polymer ?
#
loop_
_entity_poly.entity_id
_entity_poly.type
_entity_poly.pdbx_seq_one_letter_code
_entity_poly.pdbx_strand_id
1 'polypeptide(L)'
;MSNTIFGINGPVVTVASKDFSMQEMVYVGNERLVGEVISIDDDLTTIQVYEVTTGLKPGEPVVGTGSAMSVTLGPGIIKNIYDGIQRPLRKISEQSGSFIARGCTADGIDPDTLWDVTVTAKVGDTLGEGEVYATCPETPSIIHKVMVPPGVSGKVTYAAESGHYTVNSKIIELTDESGKVHTLTLCSRWPIRTPRPISKRLPCTVPLITGQRVIDTLLPVAKGGTAAIPGGFGTGKTM
;
A
#
# COMPACT_ATOMS: atom_id res chain seq x y z
N MET A 1 -2.12 29.79 -1.85
CA MET A 1 -1.83 29.90 -3.32
C MET A 1 -2.42 28.65 -3.95
N SER A 2 -2.95 28.73 -5.17
CA SER A 2 -3.47 27.53 -5.82
C SER A 2 -2.29 26.68 -6.28
N ASN A 3 -2.20 25.43 -5.80
CA ASN A 3 -1.17 24.49 -6.21
C ASN A 3 -1.43 24.10 -7.67
N THR A 4 -0.66 24.66 -8.59
CA THR A 4 -0.81 24.44 -10.02
C THR A 4 0.52 24.00 -10.64
N ILE A 5 0.43 23.27 -11.72
CA ILE A 5 1.59 22.83 -12.51
C ILE A 5 2.37 24.06 -12.98
N PHE A 6 3.64 24.14 -12.61
CA PHE A 6 4.59 25.14 -13.09
C PHE A 6 5.31 24.68 -14.35
N GLY A 7 5.77 23.43 -14.38
CA GLY A 7 6.50 22.84 -15.50
C GLY A 7 6.32 21.34 -15.62
N ILE A 8 6.55 20.81 -16.80
CA ILE A 8 6.42 19.38 -17.11
C ILE A 8 7.65 18.94 -17.90
N ASN A 9 8.31 17.89 -17.44
CA ASN A 9 9.46 17.29 -18.12
C ASN A 9 9.35 15.75 -18.08
N GLY A 10 8.83 15.16 -19.16
CA GLY A 10 8.53 13.74 -19.18
C GLY A 10 7.57 13.35 -18.04
N PRO A 11 7.89 12.32 -17.23
CA PRO A 11 7.04 11.90 -16.11
C PRO A 11 7.14 12.82 -14.87
N VAL A 12 7.95 13.88 -14.94
CA VAL A 12 8.20 14.78 -13.82
C VAL A 12 7.42 16.07 -13.99
N VAL A 13 6.69 16.45 -12.96
CA VAL A 13 5.93 17.69 -12.90
C VAL A 13 6.47 18.54 -11.75
N THR A 14 6.63 19.84 -11.97
CA THR A 14 7.01 20.80 -10.93
C THR A 14 5.86 21.71 -10.57
N VAL A 15 5.76 22.04 -9.29
CA VAL A 15 4.72 22.94 -8.74
C VAL A 15 5.41 24.01 -7.91
N ALA A 16 5.04 25.27 -8.13
CA ALA A 16 5.57 26.39 -7.34
C ALA A 16 4.82 26.52 -6.00
N SER A 17 5.05 25.57 -5.12
CA SER A 17 4.47 25.51 -3.77
C SER A 17 5.26 24.55 -2.90
N LYS A 18 5.26 24.77 -1.59
CA LYS A 18 5.79 23.86 -0.56
C LYS A 18 4.72 23.29 0.38
N ASP A 19 3.46 23.37 -0.01
CA ASP A 19 2.33 22.90 0.80
C ASP A 19 2.20 21.38 0.83
N PHE A 20 3.14 20.66 0.26
CA PHE A 20 3.18 19.20 0.19
C PHE A 20 4.20 18.62 1.16
N SER A 21 4.04 17.35 1.51
CA SER A 21 5.02 16.57 2.28
C SER A 21 5.84 15.65 1.37
N MET A 22 7.06 15.32 1.79
CA MET A 22 7.87 14.31 1.08
C MET A 22 7.13 12.98 1.01
N GLN A 23 7.17 12.33 -0.17
CA GLN A 23 6.49 11.06 -0.44
C GLN A 23 4.95 11.15 -0.40
N GLU A 24 4.40 12.35 -0.34
CA GLU A 24 2.95 12.52 -0.40
C GLU A 24 2.39 12.09 -1.75
N MET A 25 1.29 11.34 -1.71
CA MET A 25 0.51 11.02 -2.90
C MET A 25 -0.28 12.27 -3.34
N VAL A 26 -0.21 12.59 -4.60
CA VAL A 26 -0.90 13.75 -5.19
C VAL A 26 -1.66 13.36 -6.46
N TYR A 27 -2.69 14.14 -6.77
CA TYR A 27 -3.41 14.06 -8.03
C TYR A 27 -3.02 15.23 -8.92
N VAL A 28 -2.53 14.96 -10.12
CA VAL A 28 -1.95 15.95 -11.04
C VAL A 28 -2.86 16.16 -12.24
N GLY A 29 -3.17 17.43 -12.51
CA GLY A 29 -3.99 17.86 -13.65
C GLY A 29 -5.48 17.61 -13.47
N ASN A 30 -6.23 18.03 -14.47
CA ASN A 30 -7.69 17.86 -14.53
C ASN A 30 -8.10 16.39 -14.61
N GLU A 31 -7.27 15.54 -15.18
CA GLU A 31 -7.48 14.09 -15.28
C GLU A 31 -7.11 13.34 -13.98
N ARG A 32 -6.59 14.05 -12.97
CA ARG A 32 -6.24 13.49 -11.65
C ARG A 32 -5.24 12.34 -11.73
N LEU A 33 -4.18 12.50 -12.55
CA LEU A 33 -3.14 11.49 -12.67
C LEU A 33 -2.42 11.29 -11.33
N VAL A 34 -2.16 10.05 -10.97
CA VAL A 34 -1.50 9.72 -9.70
C VAL A 34 -0.02 10.05 -9.77
N GLY A 35 0.47 10.79 -8.77
CA GLY A 35 1.87 11.14 -8.61
C GLY A 35 2.32 11.09 -7.15
N GLU A 36 3.64 11.16 -6.95
CA GLU A 36 4.30 11.18 -5.65
C GLU A 36 5.30 12.33 -5.59
N VAL A 37 5.32 13.05 -4.48
CA VAL A 37 6.32 14.10 -4.21
C VAL A 37 7.69 13.46 -3.97
N ILE A 38 8.65 13.78 -4.83
CA ILE A 38 10.01 13.21 -4.78
C ILE A 38 11.09 14.19 -4.31
N SER A 39 10.83 15.50 -4.38
CA SER A 39 11.73 16.54 -3.85
C SER A 39 10.94 17.80 -3.53
N ILE A 40 11.39 18.53 -2.51
CA ILE A 40 10.91 19.86 -2.15
C ILE A 40 12.15 20.72 -1.95
N ASP A 41 12.37 21.67 -2.88
CA ASP A 41 13.50 22.57 -2.88
C ASP A 41 12.99 24.02 -2.84
N ASP A 42 13.23 24.71 -1.75
CA ASP A 42 12.70 26.06 -1.48
C ASP A 42 11.18 26.14 -1.70
N ASP A 43 10.74 26.84 -2.75
CA ASP A 43 9.33 27.02 -3.08
C ASP A 43 8.89 26.13 -4.27
N LEU A 44 9.73 25.15 -4.67
CA LEU A 44 9.47 24.27 -5.80
C LEU A 44 9.32 22.83 -5.32
N THR A 45 8.15 22.25 -5.56
CA THR A 45 7.90 20.82 -5.34
C THR A 45 7.99 20.05 -6.64
N THR A 46 8.78 18.98 -6.63
CA THR A 46 8.94 18.06 -7.76
C THR A 46 8.13 16.80 -7.51
N ILE A 47 7.32 16.43 -8.49
CA ILE A 47 6.38 15.31 -8.43
C ILE A 47 6.71 14.33 -9.56
N GLN A 48 6.82 13.06 -9.26
CA GLN A 48 6.84 12.00 -10.24
C GLN A 48 5.42 11.51 -10.50
N VAL A 49 4.96 11.59 -11.74
CA VAL A 49 3.65 11.08 -12.18
C VAL A 49 3.82 9.65 -12.68
N TYR A 50 2.95 8.75 -12.25
CA TYR A 50 3.00 7.31 -12.59
C TYR A 50 2.24 6.95 -13.87
N GLU A 51 1.61 7.93 -14.48
CA GLU A 51 0.89 7.79 -15.75
C GLU A 51 1.49 8.68 -16.82
N VAL A 52 1.05 8.49 -18.06
CA VAL A 52 1.53 9.29 -19.20
C VAL A 52 1.08 10.74 -19.05
N THR A 53 2.04 11.65 -18.99
CA THR A 53 1.83 13.10 -18.78
C THR A 53 1.50 13.88 -20.04
N THR A 54 1.51 13.25 -21.21
CA THR A 54 1.18 13.89 -22.49
C THR A 54 -0.20 14.54 -22.43
N GLY A 55 -0.28 15.81 -22.73
CA GLY A 55 -1.53 16.58 -22.69
C GLY A 55 -1.76 17.38 -21.42
N LEU A 56 -1.01 17.15 -20.33
CA LEU A 56 -0.99 18.05 -19.18
C LEU A 56 -0.47 19.44 -19.60
N LYS A 57 -0.96 20.47 -18.94
CA LYS A 57 -0.57 21.87 -19.23
C LYS A 57 -0.17 22.58 -17.94
N PRO A 58 0.81 23.52 -18.01
CA PRO A 58 1.05 24.45 -16.95
C PRO A 58 -0.25 25.19 -16.56
N GLY A 59 -0.45 25.40 -15.25
CA GLY A 59 -1.66 26.02 -14.72
C GLY A 59 -2.76 25.04 -14.31
N GLU A 60 -2.69 23.76 -14.71
CA GLU A 60 -3.63 22.74 -14.21
C GLU A 60 -3.42 22.47 -12.70
N PRO A 61 -4.49 22.05 -11.98
CA PRO A 61 -4.41 21.89 -10.54
C PRO A 61 -3.58 20.69 -10.12
N VAL A 62 -2.95 20.81 -8.95
CA VAL A 62 -2.32 19.69 -8.23
C VAL A 62 -2.92 19.62 -6.84
N VAL A 63 -3.46 18.45 -6.48
CA VAL A 63 -4.18 18.26 -5.22
C VAL A 63 -3.44 17.23 -4.37
N GLY A 64 -2.95 17.64 -3.20
CA GLY A 64 -2.37 16.75 -2.19
C GLY A 64 -3.42 15.90 -1.50
N THR A 65 -3.03 14.72 -1.08
CA THR A 65 -3.88 13.82 -0.28
C THR A 65 -3.62 13.94 1.22
N GLY A 66 -2.58 14.67 1.63
CA GLY A 66 -2.11 14.79 3.02
C GLY A 66 -1.53 13.48 3.57
N SER A 67 -1.28 12.48 2.73
CA SER A 67 -0.74 11.18 3.15
C SER A 67 0.24 10.61 2.14
N ALA A 68 1.19 9.82 2.64
CA ALA A 68 2.12 9.10 1.79
C ALA A 68 1.39 8.09 0.89
N MET A 69 2.01 7.77 -0.26
CA MET A 69 1.49 6.74 -1.15
C MET A 69 1.28 5.44 -0.37
N SER A 70 0.06 4.95 -0.39
CA SER A 70 -0.39 3.83 0.43
C SER A 70 -1.19 2.84 -0.40
N VAL A 71 -1.13 1.58 -0.01
CA VAL A 71 -1.97 0.52 -0.56
C VAL A 71 -3.05 0.14 0.45
N THR A 72 -4.18 -0.33 -0.05
CA THR A 72 -5.25 -0.90 0.78
C THR A 72 -4.96 -2.38 0.98
N LEU A 73 -4.76 -2.78 2.23
CA LEU A 73 -4.53 -4.17 2.64
C LEU A 73 -5.77 -4.71 3.34
N GLY A 74 -6.24 -5.87 2.92
CA GLY A 74 -7.43 -6.51 3.45
C GLY A 74 -7.73 -7.82 2.73
N PRO A 75 -8.78 -8.53 3.09
CA PRO A 75 -9.18 -9.76 2.41
C PRO A 75 -9.62 -9.47 0.97
N GLY A 76 -9.28 -10.36 0.04
CA GLY A 76 -9.56 -10.22 -1.40
C GLY A 76 -8.36 -9.83 -2.25
N ILE A 77 -7.22 -9.48 -1.65
CA ILE A 77 -6.00 -9.13 -2.40
C ILE A 77 -5.45 -10.33 -3.18
N ILE A 78 -5.42 -11.52 -2.58
CA ILE A 78 -4.71 -12.69 -3.13
C ILE A 78 -5.27 -13.18 -4.46
N LYS A 79 -6.56 -12.96 -4.71
CA LYS A 79 -7.23 -13.40 -5.95
C LYS A 79 -7.17 -12.40 -7.10
N ASN A 80 -6.58 -11.23 -6.87
CA ASN A 80 -6.54 -10.16 -7.85
C ASN A 80 -5.14 -9.98 -8.46
N ILE A 81 -5.10 -9.41 -9.65
CA ILE A 81 -3.88 -8.95 -10.33
C ILE A 81 -3.95 -7.44 -10.39
N TYR A 82 -2.90 -6.80 -9.96
CA TYR A 82 -2.81 -5.34 -9.84
C TYR A 82 -1.73 -4.76 -10.75
N ASP A 83 -1.90 -3.49 -11.09
CA ASP A 83 -0.81 -2.68 -11.62
C ASP A 83 0.07 -2.10 -10.48
N GLY A 84 1.05 -1.26 -10.85
CA GLY A 84 2.02 -0.70 -9.90
C GLY A 84 1.46 0.27 -8.86
N ILE A 85 0.21 0.73 -8.99
CA ILE A 85 -0.48 1.63 -8.05
C ILE A 85 -1.74 1.00 -7.45
N GLN A 86 -1.79 -0.33 -7.43
CA GLN A 86 -2.87 -1.13 -6.85
C GLN A 86 -4.24 -0.98 -7.55
N ARG A 87 -4.28 -0.74 -8.86
CA ARG A 87 -5.53 -0.81 -9.62
C ARG A 87 -5.79 -2.26 -10.05
N PRO A 88 -6.95 -2.87 -9.73
CA PRO A 88 -7.27 -4.24 -10.15
C PRO A 88 -7.44 -4.29 -11.67
N LEU A 89 -6.56 -5.01 -12.37
CA LEU A 89 -6.52 -5.03 -13.84
C LEU A 89 -7.82 -5.55 -14.46
N ARG A 90 -8.50 -6.49 -13.80
CA ARG A 90 -9.77 -6.99 -14.27
C ARG A 90 -10.85 -5.90 -14.29
N LYS A 91 -11.00 -5.17 -13.18
CA LYS A 91 -11.97 -4.05 -13.10
C LYS A 91 -11.64 -2.94 -14.09
N ILE A 92 -10.34 -2.62 -14.24
CA ILE A 92 -9.89 -1.64 -15.24
C ILE A 92 -10.24 -2.09 -16.66
N SER A 93 -10.01 -3.37 -17.00
CA SER A 93 -10.37 -3.92 -18.31
C SER A 93 -11.88 -3.88 -18.59
N GLU A 94 -12.71 -4.10 -17.58
CA GLU A 94 -14.17 -3.95 -17.69
C GLU A 94 -14.60 -2.50 -17.94
N GLN A 95 -13.87 -1.52 -17.43
CA GLN A 95 -14.17 -0.08 -17.58
C GLN A 95 -13.62 0.52 -18.86
N SER A 96 -12.38 0.17 -19.25
CA SER A 96 -11.64 0.83 -20.32
C SER A 96 -11.16 -0.09 -21.44
N GLY A 97 -11.53 -1.38 -21.40
CA GLY A 97 -11.12 -2.36 -22.42
C GLY A 97 -9.67 -2.82 -22.27
N SER A 98 -9.01 -3.08 -23.40
CA SER A 98 -7.65 -3.66 -23.43
C SER A 98 -6.54 -2.69 -23.01
N PHE A 99 -6.82 -1.40 -22.91
CA PHE A 99 -5.86 -0.36 -22.56
C PHE A 99 -6.33 0.38 -21.31
N ILE A 100 -5.39 0.68 -20.41
CA ILE A 100 -5.67 1.46 -19.21
C ILE A 100 -5.89 2.93 -19.61
N ALA A 101 -7.10 3.43 -19.42
CA ALA A 101 -7.39 4.84 -19.65
C ALA A 101 -6.67 5.72 -18.59
N ARG A 102 -6.23 6.91 -18.99
CA ARG A 102 -5.59 7.88 -18.11
C ARG A 102 -6.56 8.33 -17.01
N GLY A 103 -6.05 8.48 -15.78
CA GLY A 103 -6.86 8.87 -14.64
C GLY A 103 -7.93 7.84 -14.23
N CYS A 104 -7.91 6.65 -14.84
CA CYS A 104 -8.83 5.58 -14.45
C CYS A 104 -8.53 5.12 -13.02
N THR A 105 -9.56 5.05 -12.20
CA THR A 105 -9.46 4.62 -10.80
C THR A 105 -10.39 3.44 -10.54
N ALA A 106 -9.94 2.52 -9.70
CA ALA A 106 -10.78 1.45 -9.17
C ALA A 106 -10.31 1.10 -7.75
N ASP A 107 -11.26 0.72 -6.90
CA ASP A 107 -10.95 0.29 -5.54
C ASP A 107 -10.06 -0.95 -5.57
N GLY A 108 -8.95 -0.90 -4.84
CA GLY A 108 -7.98 -1.99 -4.77
C GLY A 108 -8.57 -3.28 -4.19
N ILE A 109 -9.61 -3.19 -3.37
CA ILE A 109 -10.36 -4.31 -2.80
C ILE A 109 -11.84 -4.08 -3.10
N ASP A 110 -12.58 -5.13 -3.37
CA ASP A 110 -14.02 -5.05 -3.61
C ASP A 110 -14.77 -4.67 -2.33
N PRO A 111 -15.46 -3.50 -2.29
CA PRO A 111 -16.13 -3.03 -1.09
C PRO A 111 -17.40 -3.82 -0.73
N ASP A 112 -17.98 -4.54 -1.69
CA ASP A 112 -19.30 -5.18 -1.56
C ASP A 112 -19.21 -6.66 -1.20
N THR A 113 -18.04 -7.27 -1.33
CA THR A 113 -17.83 -8.69 -0.97
C THR A 113 -18.02 -8.89 0.54
N LEU A 114 -18.89 -9.85 0.89
CA LEU A 114 -19.10 -10.29 2.27
C LEU A 114 -18.08 -11.36 2.65
N TRP A 115 -17.44 -11.19 3.79
CA TRP A 115 -16.44 -12.08 4.36
C TRP A 115 -16.96 -12.68 5.66
N ASP A 116 -16.74 -13.99 5.87
CA ASP A 116 -17.01 -14.67 7.13
C ASP A 116 -15.91 -14.34 8.12
N VAL A 117 -16.23 -13.51 9.11
CA VAL A 117 -15.27 -12.91 10.03
C VAL A 117 -15.41 -13.50 11.42
N THR A 118 -14.30 -14.01 11.93
CA THR A 118 -14.16 -14.37 13.34
C THR A 118 -13.44 -13.24 14.08
N VAL A 119 -14.16 -12.53 14.94
CA VAL A 119 -13.59 -11.48 15.79
C VAL A 119 -12.93 -12.12 17.00
N THR A 120 -11.63 -11.85 17.19
CA THR A 120 -10.83 -12.44 18.28
C THR A 120 -10.64 -11.49 19.46
N ALA A 121 -10.69 -10.18 19.23
CA ALA A 121 -10.58 -9.17 20.27
C ALA A 121 -11.88 -9.04 21.06
N LYS A 122 -11.73 -8.73 22.34
CA LYS A 122 -12.87 -8.52 23.27
C LYS A 122 -12.82 -7.10 23.85
N VAL A 123 -14.00 -6.57 24.19
CA VAL A 123 -14.10 -5.29 24.89
C VAL A 123 -13.31 -5.38 26.21
N GLY A 124 -12.41 -4.43 26.40
CA GLY A 124 -11.52 -4.37 27.56
C GLY A 124 -10.09 -4.82 27.27
N ASP A 125 -9.83 -5.54 26.18
CA ASP A 125 -8.47 -5.90 25.75
C ASP A 125 -7.67 -4.64 25.43
N THR A 126 -6.36 -4.69 25.58
CA THR A 126 -5.44 -3.66 25.08
C THR A 126 -4.69 -4.21 23.89
N LEU A 127 -4.77 -3.53 22.76
CA LEU A 127 -4.13 -3.94 21.51
C LEU A 127 -3.11 -2.90 21.07
N GLY A 128 -1.97 -3.41 20.59
CA GLY A 128 -0.91 -2.63 19.99
C GLY A 128 -0.81 -2.85 18.49
N GLU A 129 0.05 -2.07 17.86
CA GLU A 129 0.37 -2.16 16.43
C GLU A 129 0.76 -3.60 16.02
N GLY A 130 0.16 -4.09 14.92
CA GLY A 130 0.42 -5.42 14.38
C GLY A 130 -0.30 -6.58 15.10
N GLU A 131 -1.01 -6.34 16.20
CA GLU A 131 -1.80 -7.37 16.86
C GLU A 131 -3.07 -7.71 16.07
N VAL A 132 -3.43 -9.01 16.09
CA VAL A 132 -4.57 -9.54 15.32
C VAL A 132 -5.84 -9.38 16.14
N TYR A 133 -6.86 -8.71 15.58
CA TYR A 133 -8.16 -8.54 16.19
C TYR A 133 -9.29 -9.30 15.52
N ALA A 134 -9.09 -9.76 14.27
CA ALA A 134 -10.05 -10.58 13.56
C ALA A 134 -9.35 -11.47 12.53
N THR A 135 -10.03 -12.52 12.11
CA THR A 135 -9.58 -13.41 11.03
C THR A 135 -10.73 -13.70 10.08
N CYS A 136 -10.43 -13.94 8.80
CA CYS A 136 -11.40 -14.45 7.85
C CYS A 136 -10.73 -15.41 6.83
N PRO A 137 -11.40 -16.50 6.42
CA PRO A 137 -10.93 -17.36 5.35
C PRO A 137 -10.91 -16.60 4.03
N GLU A 138 -9.74 -16.41 3.41
CA GLU A 138 -9.62 -15.77 2.10
C GLU A 138 -9.56 -16.80 0.97
N THR A 139 -8.86 -17.91 1.21
CA THR A 139 -8.85 -19.09 0.34
C THR A 139 -8.98 -20.35 1.20
N PRO A 140 -9.21 -21.53 0.61
CA PRO A 140 -9.26 -22.79 1.38
C PRO A 140 -7.98 -23.06 2.22
N SER A 141 -6.84 -22.49 1.83
CA SER A 141 -5.54 -22.69 2.49
C SER A 141 -5.02 -21.45 3.23
N ILE A 142 -5.65 -20.30 3.08
CA ILE A 142 -5.16 -19.04 3.64
C ILE A 142 -6.23 -18.37 4.48
N ILE A 143 -5.91 -18.16 5.74
CA ILE A 143 -6.71 -17.37 6.68
C ILE A 143 -6.09 -15.97 6.74
N HIS A 144 -6.84 -14.97 6.30
CA HIS A 144 -6.46 -13.57 6.43
C HIS A 144 -6.52 -13.14 7.90
N LYS A 145 -5.44 -12.52 8.38
CA LYS A 145 -5.33 -11.97 9.74
C LYS A 145 -5.46 -10.47 9.67
N VAL A 146 -6.52 -9.93 10.26
CA VAL A 146 -6.75 -8.49 10.33
C VAL A 146 -6.01 -7.93 11.52
N MET A 147 -5.08 -6.99 11.27
CA MET A 147 -4.16 -6.47 12.29
C MET A 147 -4.37 -4.99 12.52
N VAL A 148 -4.09 -4.56 13.75
CA VAL A 148 -4.05 -3.13 14.11
C VAL A 148 -3.03 -2.41 13.23
N PRO A 149 -3.40 -1.31 12.55
CA PRO A 149 -2.50 -0.59 11.66
C PRO A 149 -1.37 0.12 12.42
N PRO A 150 -0.29 0.55 11.73
CA PRO A 150 0.84 1.25 12.36
C PRO A 150 0.39 2.55 13.01
N GLY A 151 1.01 2.86 14.14
CA GLY A 151 0.74 4.08 14.90
C GLY A 151 -0.60 4.09 15.64
N VAL A 152 -1.30 2.95 15.70
CA VAL A 152 -2.56 2.79 16.44
C VAL A 152 -2.36 1.80 17.58
N SER A 153 -2.74 2.19 18.77
CA SER A 153 -2.81 1.32 19.96
C SER A 153 -3.85 1.83 20.91
N GLY A 154 -4.38 0.97 21.77
CA GLY A 154 -5.35 1.41 22.76
C GLY A 154 -6.18 0.28 23.33
N LYS A 155 -7.15 0.67 24.15
CA LYS A 155 -8.11 -0.26 24.76
C LYS A 155 -9.31 -0.45 23.85
N VAL A 156 -9.73 -1.70 23.66
CA VAL A 156 -10.93 -2.05 22.88
C VAL A 156 -12.18 -1.57 23.63
N THR A 157 -12.88 -0.63 23.04
CA THR A 157 -14.14 -0.07 23.58
C THR A 157 -15.37 -0.63 22.88
N TYR A 158 -15.21 -1.16 21.67
CA TYR A 158 -16.24 -1.86 20.92
C TYR A 158 -15.63 -3.04 20.16
N ALA A 159 -16.33 -4.17 20.15
CA ALA A 159 -16.02 -5.32 19.31
C ALA A 159 -17.32 -5.87 18.73
N ALA A 160 -17.35 -6.06 17.40
CA ALA A 160 -18.48 -6.67 16.71
C ALA A 160 -18.55 -8.18 17.05
N GLU A 161 -19.71 -8.78 16.90
CA GLU A 161 -19.86 -10.23 16.95
C GLU A 161 -19.26 -10.86 15.70
N SER A 162 -18.88 -12.15 15.79
CA SER A 162 -18.44 -12.88 14.59
C SER A 162 -19.61 -13.05 13.61
N GLY A 163 -19.35 -12.86 12.30
CA GLY A 163 -20.42 -12.85 11.31
C GLY A 163 -19.94 -12.42 9.92
N HIS A 164 -20.89 -12.06 9.05
CA HIS A 164 -20.58 -11.63 7.68
C HIS A 164 -20.46 -10.11 7.59
N TYR A 165 -19.31 -9.65 7.14
CA TYR A 165 -18.99 -8.21 7.04
C TYR A 165 -18.33 -7.87 5.71
N THR A 166 -18.57 -6.65 5.24
CA THR A 166 -17.81 -6.07 4.13
C THR A 166 -16.48 -5.51 4.66
N VAL A 167 -15.55 -5.22 3.74
CA VAL A 167 -14.22 -4.69 4.12
C VAL A 167 -14.29 -3.33 4.82
N ASN A 168 -15.36 -2.57 4.64
CA ASN A 168 -15.57 -1.26 5.25
C ASN A 168 -16.40 -1.29 6.53
N SER A 169 -16.94 -2.47 6.91
CA SER A 169 -17.71 -2.61 8.14
C SER A 169 -16.85 -2.38 9.37
N LYS A 170 -17.40 -1.68 10.36
CA LYS A 170 -16.74 -1.48 11.65
C LYS A 170 -16.65 -2.81 12.40
N ILE A 171 -15.42 -3.23 12.75
CA ILE A 171 -15.15 -4.48 13.46
C ILE A 171 -14.81 -4.21 14.92
N ILE A 172 -13.87 -3.29 15.18
CA ILE A 172 -13.54 -2.87 16.55
C ILE A 172 -13.36 -1.36 16.64
N GLU A 173 -13.43 -0.82 17.84
CA GLU A 173 -12.96 0.51 18.19
C GLU A 173 -11.91 0.41 19.28
N LEU A 174 -10.83 1.17 19.11
CA LEU A 174 -9.78 1.35 20.11
C LEU A 174 -9.80 2.79 20.61
N THR A 175 -9.72 2.98 21.91
CA THR A 175 -9.49 4.29 22.51
C THR A 175 -8.05 4.36 22.99
N ASP A 176 -7.26 5.29 22.45
CA ASP A 176 -5.89 5.50 22.85
C ASP A 176 -5.76 6.26 24.19
N GLU A 177 -4.53 6.43 24.68
CA GLU A 177 -4.26 7.13 25.95
C GLU A 177 -4.67 8.61 25.91
N SER A 178 -4.78 9.21 24.74
CA SER A 178 -5.26 10.59 24.56
C SER A 178 -6.78 10.72 24.57
N GLY A 179 -7.50 9.59 24.60
CA GLY A 179 -8.96 9.52 24.50
C GLY A 179 -9.49 9.56 23.07
N LYS A 180 -8.63 9.50 22.06
CA LYS A 180 -9.03 9.44 20.66
C LYS A 180 -9.52 8.03 20.30
N VAL A 181 -10.67 7.99 19.64
CA VAL A 181 -11.27 6.74 19.16
C VAL A 181 -10.80 6.43 17.73
N HIS A 182 -10.28 5.22 17.55
CA HIS A 182 -9.87 4.67 16.27
C HIS A 182 -10.83 3.55 15.87
N THR A 183 -11.58 3.77 14.79
CA THR A 183 -12.47 2.74 14.23
C THR A 183 -11.68 1.88 13.24
N LEU A 184 -11.65 0.57 13.46
CA LEU A 184 -10.94 -0.38 12.63
C LEU A 184 -11.93 -1.29 11.88
N THR A 185 -11.59 -1.53 10.60
CA THR A 185 -12.39 -2.32 9.65
C THR A 185 -11.58 -3.54 9.20
N LEU A 186 -12.07 -4.33 8.23
CA LEU A 186 -11.29 -5.46 7.68
C LEU A 186 -10.13 -5.03 6.78
N CYS A 187 -10.09 -3.78 6.37
CA CYS A 187 -8.99 -3.24 5.57
C CYS A 187 -8.29 -2.09 6.28
N SER A 188 -7.04 -1.89 5.93
CA SER A 188 -6.22 -0.77 6.41
C SER A 188 -5.41 -0.18 5.26
N ARG A 189 -5.15 1.13 5.30
CA ARG A 189 -4.19 1.77 4.39
C ARG A 189 -2.80 1.63 4.97
N TRP A 190 -1.87 1.14 4.15
CA TRP A 190 -0.49 0.95 4.54
C TRP A 190 0.44 1.74 3.63
N PRO A 191 1.28 2.64 4.16
CA PRO A 191 2.27 3.36 3.37
C PRO A 191 3.27 2.38 2.75
N ILE A 192 3.47 2.44 1.43
CA ILE A 192 4.29 1.46 0.69
C ILE A 192 5.77 1.45 1.11
N ARG A 193 6.25 2.55 1.67
CA ARG A 193 7.64 2.69 2.12
C ARG A 193 7.84 2.36 3.60
N THR A 194 6.76 2.09 4.33
CA THR A 194 6.82 1.72 5.76
C THR A 194 6.88 0.19 5.87
N PRO A 195 7.96 -0.39 6.39
CA PRO A 195 8.04 -1.83 6.58
C PRO A 195 6.97 -2.31 7.57
N ARG A 196 6.55 -3.57 7.42
CA ARG A 196 5.64 -4.21 8.38
C ARG A 196 6.34 -4.38 9.72
N PRO A 197 5.65 -4.19 10.85
CA PRO A 197 6.20 -4.47 12.17
C PRO A 197 6.56 -5.95 12.29
N ILE A 198 7.66 -6.23 12.95
CA ILE A 198 8.12 -7.59 13.22
C ILE A 198 8.32 -7.77 14.72
N SER A 199 7.86 -8.89 15.27
CA SER A 199 8.05 -9.20 16.68
C SER A 199 9.47 -9.70 16.97
N LYS A 200 10.09 -10.46 16.04
CA LYS A 200 11.42 -11.05 16.22
C LYS A 200 12.10 -11.30 14.87
N ARG A 201 13.38 -10.97 14.79
CA ARG A 201 14.25 -11.47 13.71
C ARG A 201 14.69 -12.89 14.03
N LEU A 202 14.47 -13.79 13.09
CA LEU A 202 14.97 -15.16 13.19
C LEU A 202 16.40 -15.23 12.63
N PRO A 203 17.28 -16.11 13.18
CA PRO A 203 18.60 -16.34 12.62
C PRO A 203 18.49 -17.01 11.25
N CYS A 204 19.39 -16.67 10.33
CA CYS A 204 19.50 -17.25 9.01
C CYS A 204 20.19 -18.64 9.12
N THR A 205 19.43 -19.67 9.47
CA THR A 205 19.99 -21.03 9.71
C THR A 205 19.66 -22.02 8.60
N VAL A 206 18.73 -21.68 7.70
CA VAL A 206 18.29 -22.58 6.62
C VAL A 206 18.79 -22.04 5.29
N PRO A 207 19.63 -22.79 4.53
CA PRO A 207 20.07 -22.38 3.21
C PRO A 207 18.95 -22.54 2.17
N LEU A 208 18.94 -21.62 1.20
CA LEU A 208 18.16 -21.76 -0.03
C LEU A 208 18.95 -22.66 -0.99
N ILE A 209 18.46 -23.87 -1.24
CA ILE A 209 19.08 -24.79 -2.18
C ILE A 209 18.72 -24.38 -3.60
N THR A 210 19.70 -23.91 -4.35
CA THR A 210 19.55 -23.47 -5.75
C THR A 210 19.81 -24.60 -6.75
N GLY A 211 20.50 -25.66 -6.36
CA GLY A 211 20.99 -26.74 -7.24
C GLY A 211 22.33 -26.38 -7.92
N GLN A 212 22.82 -25.18 -7.76
CA GLN A 212 24.13 -24.77 -8.27
C GLN A 212 25.21 -25.01 -7.22
N ARG A 213 26.13 -25.94 -7.51
CA ARG A 213 27.16 -26.35 -6.54
C ARG A 213 27.95 -25.17 -5.96
N VAL A 214 28.37 -24.25 -6.81
CA VAL A 214 29.17 -23.08 -6.37
C VAL A 214 28.40 -22.20 -5.40
N ILE A 215 27.12 -21.97 -5.65
CA ILE A 215 26.26 -21.14 -4.78
C ILE A 215 26.02 -21.90 -3.49
N ASP A 216 25.55 -23.14 -3.57
CA ASP A 216 25.07 -23.88 -2.41
C ASP A 216 26.20 -24.26 -1.43
N THR A 217 27.46 -24.36 -1.91
CA THR A 217 28.60 -24.80 -1.07
C THR A 217 29.56 -23.68 -0.69
N LEU A 218 29.81 -22.70 -1.57
CA LEU A 218 30.80 -21.64 -1.35
C LEU A 218 30.18 -20.29 -0.99
N LEU A 219 28.99 -19.99 -1.52
CA LEU A 219 28.30 -18.71 -1.35
C LEU A 219 26.83 -18.95 -0.99
N PRO A 220 26.52 -19.70 0.08
CA PRO A 220 25.15 -20.07 0.39
C PRO A 220 24.26 -18.87 0.64
N VAL A 221 23.08 -18.88 0.03
CA VAL A 221 22.05 -17.86 0.26
C VAL A 221 21.10 -18.34 1.35
N ALA A 222 20.82 -17.51 2.31
CA ALA A 222 19.85 -17.84 3.35
C ALA A 222 18.43 -17.82 2.80
N LYS A 223 17.62 -18.83 3.16
CA LYS A 223 16.18 -18.85 2.82
C LYS A 223 15.48 -17.66 3.48
N GLY A 224 14.83 -16.81 2.67
CA GLY A 224 14.25 -15.53 3.13
C GLY A 224 15.26 -14.38 3.24
N GLY A 225 16.52 -14.60 2.83
CA GLY A 225 17.53 -13.54 2.77
C GLY A 225 17.44 -12.69 1.49
N THR A 226 18.31 -11.68 1.42
CA THR A 226 18.45 -10.80 0.26
C THR A 226 19.82 -11.02 -0.36
N ALA A 227 19.87 -11.22 -1.69
CA ALA A 227 21.11 -11.34 -2.45
C ALA A 227 21.12 -10.31 -3.58
N ALA A 228 22.27 -9.69 -3.81
CA ALA A 228 22.47 -8.77 -4.93
C ALA A 228 23.24 -9.48 -6.05
N ILE A 229 22.80 -9.32 -7.28
CA ILE A 229 23.49 -9.79 -8.49
C ILE A 229 23.87 -8.57 -9.32
N PRO A 230 24.98 -7.88 -8.98
CA PRO A 230 25.40 -6.67 -9.68
C PRO A 230 26.01 -7.00 -11.03
N GLY A 231 25.91 -6.05 -11.97
CA GLY A 231 26.54 -6.17 -13.29
C GLY A 231 25.98 -5.16 -14.27
N GLY A 232 26.78 -4.82 -15.28
CA GLY A 232 26.38 -3.94 -16.39
C GLY A 232 25.29 -4.54 -17.29
N PHE A 233 24.81 -3.75 -18.23
CA PHE A 233 23.87 -4.22 -19.24
C PHE A 233 24.52 -5.34 -20.10
N GLY A 234 23.79 -6.41 -20.37
CA GLY A 234 24.27 -7.52 -21.24
C GLY A 234 25.21 -8.52 -20.58
N THR A 235 25.43 -8.46 -19.25
CA THR A 235 26.33 -9.39 -18.52
C THR A 235 25.68 -10.72 -18.10
N GLY A 236 24.50 -11.04 -18.60
CA GLY A 236 23.81 -12.31 -18.32
C GLY A 236 23.19 -12.43 -16.92
N LYS A 237 22.86 -11.34 -16.26
CA LYS A 237 22.27 -11.36 -14.90
C LYS A 237 20.94 -12.11 -14.81
N THR A 238 20.19 -12.20 -15.89
CA THR A 238 18.84 -12.78 -15.96
C THR A 238 18.87 -14.24 -16.43
N MET A 239 20.01 -14.75 -16.82
CA MET A 239 20.20 -16.12 -17.34
C MET A 239 20.50 -17.11 -16.25
#